data_39de48210a617f3fd3479013decdf671
#
_entry.id   39de48210a617f3fd3479013decdf671
#
_cell.length_a   1.000
_cell.length_b   1.000
_cell.length_c   1.000
_cell.angle_alpha   90.00
_cell.angle_beta   90.00
_cell.angle_gamma   90.00
#
_symmetry.space_group_name_H-M   'P 1'
#
loop_
_entity.id
_entity.type
_entity.pdbx_description
1 polymer ?
#
loop_
_entity_poly.entity_id
_entity_poly.type
_entity_poly.pdbx_seq_one_letter_code
_entity_poly.pdbx_strand_id
1 'polypeptide(L)'
;MVVFKKAFALLAASVLTFGLAACSSSKDPASSDGKKVLTVSVEETYKKYIESIKAKFEKENDVTIKIVEKQMFDQLEALPLDGPAGNAPDVMLAAYDRIGGLGQQGHLLDIKPSHTKSFGDKEMQQVTVDGKVYGMPLVIETLVLYYNKGLLKTAPKTFKDLEKLAKDSRFAFASEKGKSTGFLAKWTDFYMSYGLLAGYGGYVFGKNGTDSGDIGLNNKGAVEAVKYAETWFKTYWPKGMQDNSSADDFIQQMFLDGKAAAIIGGPWSAANYKEAKLNYGAAPIPTLPNGEEYAPFAGGKGWVASKYTKEPELAEKWLEYATNDANAYVFYDDTNEVPANTAARKKADEQKNELTSAVITQYETATPTPNIPEMAEVWTGAESLIFDAATGKKAAQQSADDAVNVMKENIKEKYVK
;
A
#
# COMPACT_ATOMS: atom_id res chain seq x y z
N MET A 1 -7.39 58.13 19.38
CA MET A 1 -7.95 58.74 20.57
C MET A 1 -8.50 57.60 21.40
N VAL A 2 -7.91 57.18 22.42
CA VAL A 2 -7.33 57.42 23.74
C VAL A 2 -6.49 56.18 24.07
N VAL A 3 -5.24 56.08 24.21
CA VAL A 3 -4.19 56.38 25.14
C VAL A 3 -4.54 56.13 26.63
N PHE A 4 -3.82 55.17 27.25
CA PHE A 4 -3.28 55.17 28.62
C PHE A 4 -2.42 53.93 28.80
N LYS A 5 -1.11 53.96 28.78
CA LYS A 5 -0.04 54.40 29.69
C LYS A 5 0.03 53.62 31.03
N LYS A 6 1.08 52.82 31.11
CA LYS A 6 2.11 52.59 32.14
C LYS A 6 1.70 52.41 33.62
N ALA A 7 2.26 51.35 34.22
CA ALA A 7 2.98 51.49 35.49
C ALA A 7 4.00 50.35 35.68
N PHE A 8 5.22 50.77 35.93
CA PHE A 8 6.42 50.04 36.41
C PHE A 8 6.30 49.83 37.92
N ALA A 9 6.75 48.69 38.42
CA ALA A 9 7.35 48.61 39.77
C ALA A 9 8.33 47.44 39.84
N LEU A 10 9.60 47.78 39.97
CA LEU A 10 10.69 46.92 40.42
C LEU A 10 10.50 46.56 41.90
N LEU A 11 10.91 45.35 42.30
CA LEU A 11 11.63 45.17 43.55
C LEU A 11 12.54 43.93 43.45
N ALA A 12 13.75 44.14 43.96
CA ALA A 12 14.94 43.33 43.77
C ALA A 12 15.14 42.25 44.83
N ALA A 13 15.90 41.24 44.46
CA ALA A 13 16.95 40.51 45.18
C ALA A 13 16.62 39.77 46.48
N SER A 14 16.81 38.46 46.46
CA SER A 14 17.56 37.73 47.48
C SER A 14 18.20 36.47 46.91
N VAL A 15 19.43 36.35 47.16
CA VAL A 15 20.51 35.45 46.75
C VAL A 15 20.52 34.17 47.59
N LEU A 16 21.20 33.15 47.08
CA LEU A 16 21.86 31.99 47.73
C LEU A 16 21.01 30.70 47.83
N THR A 17 21.42 29.64 47.34
CA THR A 17 22.58 28.74 47.18
C THR A 17 22.16 27.28 47.27
N PHE A 18 22.89 26.45 46.55
CA PHE A 18 23.08 25.00 46.70
C PHE A 18 22.04 24.05 46.13
N GLY A 19 22.54 23.27 45.18
CA GLY A 19 21.99 21.99 44.78
C GLY A 19 22.51 21.52 43.42
N LEU A 20 23.80 21.21 43.31
CA LEU A 20 24.33 20.33 42.29
C LEU A 20 23.72 18.92 42.47
N ALA A 21 23.42 18.31 41.37
CA ALA A 21 23.11 16.89 41.14
C ALA A 21 21.64 16.57 40.89
N ALA A 22 21.27 16.66 39.62
CA ALA A 22 20.38 15.67 39.04
C ALA A 22 20.76 15.56 37.57
N CYS A 23 21.70 14.68 37.26
CA CYS A 23 21.72 13.98 35.98
C CYS A 23 20.39 13.25 35.89
N SER A 24 19.43 13.87 35.24
CA SER A 24 18.23 13.18 34.78
C SER A 24 18.65 12.33 33.60
N SER A 25 19.19 11.14 33.85
CA SER A 25 19.13 10.05 32.93
C SER A 25 17.63 9.81 32.65
N SER A 26 17.20 10.05 31.43
CA SER A 26 15.94 9.54 30.93
C SER A 26 15.96 8.03 31.14
N LYS A 27 15.32 7.58 32.22
CA LYS A 27 15.04 6.15 32.38
C LYS A 27 14.08 5.76 31.28
N ASP A 28 14.58 4.94 30.33
CA ASP A 28 13.72 4.07 29.54
C ASP A 28 12.67 3.45 30.50
N PRO A 29 11.41 3.29 30.07
CA PRO A 29 10.43 2.57 30.88
C PRO A 29 10.80 1.08 30.90
N ALA A 30 11.76 0.70 31.75
CA ALA A 30 11.97 -0.69 32.09
C ALA A 30 10.65 -1.23 32.65
N SER A 31 10.21 -2.39 32.18
CA SER A 31 9.08 -3.10 32.75
C SER A 31 9.32 -3.24 34.25
N SER A 32 8.26 -3.14 35.03
CA SER A 32 8.31 -3.32 36.49
C SER A 32 8.84 -4.70 36.96
N ASP A 33 9.07 -5.62 36.02
CA ASP A 33 9.44 -7.02 36.23
C ASP A 33 10.87 -7.37 35.75
N GLY A 34 11.68 -6.40 35.27
CA GLY A 34 13.04 -6.65 34.77
C GLY A 34 13.12 -7.37 33.42
N LYS A 35 11.98 -7.62 32.76
CA LYS A 35 11.93 -8.23 31.44
C LYS A 35 12.31 -7.24 30.32
N LYS A 36 12.89 -7.77 29.26
CA LYS A 36 13.09 -7.01 28.02
C LYS A 36 11.75 -6.55 27.45
N VAL A 37 11.73 -5.43 26.75
CA VAL A 37 10.53 -4.92 26.06
C VAL A 37 10.82 -4.86 24.57
N LEU A 38 9.95 -5.45 23.77
CA LEU A 38 9.96 -5.29 22.31
C LEU A 38 8.74 -4.47 21.88
N THR A 39 8.99 -3.33 21.24
CA THR A 39 7.94 -2.46 20.73
C THR A 39 7.51 -2.88 19.32
N VAL A 40 6.22 -3.18 19.16
CA VAL A 40 5.62 -3.64 17.90
C VAL A 40 4.63 -2.59 17.41
N SER A 41 4.96 -1.94 16.29
CA SER A 41 4.09 -0.91 15.70
C SER A 41 3.19 -1.48 14.64
N VAL A 42 1.89 -1.23 14.77
CA VAL A 42 0.83 -1.64 13.84
C VAL A 42 -0.29 -0.59 13.80
N GLU A 43 -1.08 -0.62 12.75
CA GLU A 43 -2.35 0.08 12.68
C GLU A 43 -3.40 -0.60 13.57
N GLU A 44 -4.44 0.13 13.97
CA GLU A 44 -5.52 -0.38 14.83
C GLU A 44 -6.13 -1.68 14.29
N THR A 45 -6.28 -1.78 12.97
CA THR A 45 -6.83 -2.97 12.28
C THR A 45 -6.06 -4.25 12.55
N TYR A 46 -4.76 -4.16 12.85
CA TYR A 46 -3.90 -5.33 13.10
C TYR A 46 -3.67 -5.60 14.59
N LYS A 47 -4.17 -4.74 15.48
CA LYS A 47 -3.98 -4.89 16.92
C LYS A 47 -4.52 -6.23 17.43
N LYS A 48 -5.71 -6.63 16.98
CA LYS A 48 -6.33 -7.91 17.37
C LYS A 48 -5.40 -9.09 17.04
N TYR A 49 -4.81 -9.10 15.86
CA TYR A 49 -3.85 -10.11 15.45
C TYR A 49 -2.65 -10.20 16.41
N ILE A 50 -2.04 -9.04 16.75
CA ILE A 50 -0.91 -9.04 17.68
C ILE A 50 -1.33 -9.55 19.06
N GLU A 51 -2.48 -9.11 19.58
CA GLU A 51 -3.03 -9.61 20.86
C GLU A 51 -3.26 -11.14 20.83
N SER A 52 -3.66 -11.70 19.70
CA SER A 52 -3.90 -13.14 19.54
C SER A 52 -2.62 -13.98 19.60
N ILE A 53 -1.46 -13.42 19.20
CA ILE A 53 -0.21 -14.20 19.11
C ILE A 53 0.84 -13.84 20.18
N LYS A 54 0.79 -12.64 20.79
CA LYS A 54 1.87 -12.15 21.66
C LYS A 54 2.14 -13.00 22.90
N ALA A 55 1.11 -13.48 23.57
CA ALA A 55 1.26 -14.14 24.86
C ALA A 55 2.18 -15.37 24.83
N LYS A 56 2.13 -16.14 23.74
CA LYS A 56 3.02 -17.29 23.56
C LYS A 56 4.47 -16.83 23.33
N PHE A 57 4.68 -15.82 22.50
CA PHE A 57 6.00 -15.27 22.23
C PHE A 57 6.66 -14.69 23.50
N GLU A 58 5.90 -13.92 24.27
CA GLU A 58 6.34 -13.34 25.55
C GLU A 58 6.82 -14.40 26.53
N LYS A 59 6.07 -15.51 26.64
CA LYS A 59 6.42 -16.62 27.52
C LYS A 59 7.67 -17.36 27.05
N GLU A 60 7.81 -17.61 25.75
CA GLU A 60 8.92 -18.38 25.18
C GLU A 60 10.25 -17.60 25.16
N ASN A 61 10.20 -16.26 25.12
CA ASN A 61 11.38 -15.40 24.98
C ASN A 61 11.65 -14.52 26.21
N ASP A 62 10.89 -14.64 27.29
CA ASP A 62 10.97 -13.81 28.50
C ASP A 62 11.00 -12.29 28.18
N VAL A 63 10.07 -11.84 27.38
CA VAL A 63 9.95 -10.48 26.88
C VAL A 63 8.53 -9.96 27.09
N THR A 64 8.35 -8.64 27.12
CA THR A 64 7.03 -7.99 27.07
C THR A 64 6.86 -7.33 25.70
N ILE A 65 5.76 -7.64 24.99
CA ILE A 65 5.39 -6.98 23.73
C ILE A 65 4.59 -5.72 24.05
N LYS A 66 5.14 -4.57 23.67
CA LYS A 66 4.45 -3.28 23.76
C LYS A 66 3.92 -2.89 22.38
N ILE A 67 2.61 -2.90 22.21
CA ILE A 67 1.96 -2.46 20.96
C ILE A 67 1.99 -0.94 20.89
N VAL A 68 2.41 -0.41 19.73
CA VAL A 68 2.37 1.00 19.37
C VAL A 68 1.40 1.15 18.20
N GLU A 69 0.33 1.90 18.39
CA GLU A 69 -0.64 2.16 17.33
C GLU A 69 -0.21 3.40 16.53
N LYS A 70 0.19 3.20 15.27
CA LYS A 70 0.58 4.28 14.35
C LYS A 70 0.28 3.86 12.91
N GLN A 71 -0.11 4.81 12.09
CA GLN A 71 -0.29 4.58 10.66
C GLN A 71 1.04 4.17 10.01
N MET A 72 1.00 3.14 9.17
CA MET A 72 2.20 2.52 8.59
C MET A 72 3.07 3.53 7.84
N PHE A 73 2.49 4.30 6.94
CA PHE A 73 3.25 5.27 6.14
C PHE A 73 3.86 6.38 7.01
N ASP A 74 3.10 6.92 7.96
CA ASP A 74 3.62 7.93 8.92
C ASP A 74 4.79 7.37 9.74
N GLN A 75 4.70 6.09 10.13
CA GLN A 75 5.78 5.40 10.86
C GLN A 75 7.05 5.27 10.01
N LEU A 76 6.89 4.88 8.73
CA LEU A 76 8.03 4.68 7.82
C LEU A 76 8.69 6.01 7.43
N GLU A 77 7.89 7.06 7.20
CA GLU A 77 8.40 8.41 6.91
C GLU A 77 9.13 9.03 8.09
N ALA A 78 8.67 8.77 9.32
CA ALA A 78 9.33 9.26 10.53
C ALA A 78 10.60 8.47 10.89
N LEU A 79 10.76 7.23 10.42
CA LEU A 79 11.86 6.34 10.82
C LEU A 79 13.27 6.94 10.69
N PRO A 80 13.62 7.69 9.62
CA PRO A 80 14.94 8.31 9.48
C PRO A 80 15.27 9.33 10.57
N LEU A 81 14.27 9.96 11.18
CA LEU A 81 14.41 10.92 12.27
C LEU A 81 14.24 10.26 13.64
N ASP A 82 13.17 9.49 13.82
CA ASP A 82 12.82 8.83 15.08
C ASP A 82 13.82 7.74 15.46
N GLY A 83 14.39 7.05 14.48
CA GLY A 83 15.35 5.97 14.70
C GLY A 83 16.60 6.40 15.43
N PRO A 84 17.41 7.33 14.90
CA PRO A 84 18.59 7.85 15.59
C PRO A 84 18.29 8.52 16.92
N ALA A 85 17.09 9.09 17.07
CA ALA A 85 16.62 9.72 18.32
C ALA A 85 16.18 8.71 19.39
N GLY A 86 16.09 7.40 19.05
CA GLY A 86 15.63 6.35 19.97
C GLY A 86 14.11 6.30 20.17
N ASN A 87 13.33 6.91 19.27
CA ASN A 87 11.88 7.00 19.34
C ASN A 87 11.17 6.02 18.37
N ALA A 88 11.92 5.35 17.49
CA ALA A 88 11.34 4.36 16.58
C ALA A 88 10.97 3.05 17.32
N PRO A 89 9.91 2.34 16.90
CA PRO A 89 9.64 1.00 17.40
C PRO A 89 10.72 0.01 16.94
N ASP A 90 10.80 -1.14 17.62
CA ASP A 90 11.76 -2.19 17.29
C ASP A 90 11.37 -2.91 16.00
N VAL A 91 10.06 -3.20 15.86
CA VAL A 91 9.49 -3.84 14.68
C VAL A 91 8.23 -3.12 14.22
N MET A 92 8.00 -3.11 12.91
CA MET A 92 6.85 -2.43 12.30
C MET A 92 6.46 -3.09 10.99
N LEU A 93 5.26 -2.80 10.51
CA LEU A 93 4.85 -3.14 9.15
C LEU A 93 5.40 -2.14 8.14
N ALA A 94 5.74 -2.63 6.96
CA ALA A 94 6.16 -1.81 5.84
C ALA A 94 5.55 -2.32 4.53
N ALA A 95 5.04 -1.42 3.70
CA ALA A 95 4.67 -1.73 2.33
C ALA A 95 5.91 -2.18 1.55
N TYR A 96 5.75 -3.17 0.68
CA TYR A 96 6.89 -3.81 -0.01
C TYR A 96 7.75 -2.83 -0.81
N ASP A 97 7.15 -1.84 -1.46
CA ASP A 97 7.85 -0.81 -2.22
C ASP A 97 8.72 0.14 -1.36
N ARG A 98 8.55 0.11 -0.04
CA ARG A 98 9.32 0.92 0.92
C ARG A 98 10.51 0.18 1.53
N ILE A 99 10.41 -1.16 1.59
CA ILE A 99 11.37 -2.00 2.33
C ILE A 99 12.79 -1.85 1.77
N GLY A 100 12.93 -1.97 0.44
CA GLY A 100 14.25 -1.92 -0.18
C GLY A 100 14.94 -0.58 -0.01
N GLY A 101 14.21 0.52 -0.24
CA GLY A 101 14.74 1.87 -0.07
C GLY A 101 15.20 2.16 1.36
N LEU A 102 14.38 1.83 2.36
CA LEU A 102 14.74 1.98 3.77
C LEU A 102 15.90 1.07 4.18
N GLY A 103 15.96 -0.14 3.62
CA GLY A 103 17.07 -1.09 3.86
C GLY A 103 18.41 -0.56 3.31
N GLN A 104 18.45 -0.09 2.06
CA GLN A 104 19.64 0.48 1.43
C GLN A 104 20.10 1.78 2.10
N GLN A 105 19.18 2.59 2.61
CA GLN A 105 19.48 3.78 3.41
C GLN A 105 19.98 3.46 4.83
N GLY A 106 19.96 2.17 5.24
CA GLY A 106 20.47 1.73 6.54
C GLY A 106 19.51 1.93 7.71
N HIS A 107 18.22 2.07 7.46
CA HIS A 107 17.20 2.24 8.50
C HIS A 107 16.58 0.90 8.96
N LEU A 108 16.73 -0.16 8.18
CA LEU A 108 16.26 -1.51 8.53
C LEU A 108 17.40 -2.47 8.81
N LEU A 109 17.14 -3.49 9.64
CA LEU A 109 18.05 -4.60 9.85
C LEU A 109 18.09 -5.50 8.61
N ASP A 110 19.30 -5.90 8.24
CA ASP A 110 19.57 -7.04 7.35
C ASP A 110 19.39 -8.31 8.18
N ILE A 111 18.35 -9.07 7.90
CA ILE A 111 17.96 -10.27 8.65
C ILE A 111 18.40 -11.56 7.92
N LYS A 112 18.48 -12.67 8.65
CA LYS A 112 18.83 -13.99 8.12
C LYS A 112 17.76 -15.02 8.44
N PRO A 113 16.56 -14.91 7.82
CA PRO A 113 15.43 -15.74 8.19
C PRO A 113 15.66 -17.22 7.86
N SER A 114 15.18 -18.08 8.75
CA SER A 114 15.34 -19.54 8.65
C SER A 114 14.27 -20.21 7.77
N HIS A 115 13.08 -19.59 7.59
CA HIS A 115 11.94 -20.20 6.92
C HIS A 115 11.50 -19.51 5.62
N THR A 116 12.43 -19.01 4.84
CA THR A 116 12.16 -18.38 3.53
C THR A 116 11.37 -19.26 2.56
N LYS A 117 11.48 -20.58 2.69
CA LYS A 117 10.74 -21.56 1.88
C LYS A 117 9.22 -21.57 2.11
N SER A 118 8.74 -20.93 3.17
CA SER A 118 7.32 -20.73 3.42
C SER A 118 6.69 -19.64 2.52
N PHE A 119 7.49 -18.98 1.69
CA PHE A 119 7.07 -17.91 0.77
C PHE A 119 7.45 -18.24 -0.66
N GLY A 120 6.74 -17.65 -1.63
CA GLY A 120 7.11 -17.73 -3.03
C GLY A 120 8.24 -16.75 -3.37
N ASP A 121 8.86 -16.98 -4.55
CA ASP A 121 9.95 -16.11 -5.03
C ASP A 121 9.50 -14.66 -5.18
N LYS A 122 8.25 -14.43 -5.60
CA LYS A 122 7.65 -13.10 -5.78
C LYS A 122 7.59 -12.32 -4.46
N GLU A 123 7.17 -12.96 -3.38
CA GLU A 123 7.10 -12.34 -2.06
C GLU A 123 8.51 -12.08 -1.50
N MET A 124 9.42 -13.04 -1.63
CA MET A 124 10.80 -12.88 -1.17
C MET A 124 11.56 -11.81 -1.96
N GLN A 125 11.31 -11.67 -3.26
CA GLN A 125 11.89 -10.59 -4.07
C GLN A 125 11.53 -9.22 -3.51
N GLN A 126 10.32 -9.02 -3.02
CA GLN A 126 9.83 -7.72 -2.53
C GLN A 126 10.44 -7.29 -1.18
N VAL A 127 11.03 -8.22 -0.44
CA VAL A 127 11.71 -7.93 0.84
C VAL A 127 13.23 -8.06 0.73
N THR A 128 13.75 -8.31 -0.47
CA THR A 128 15.19 -8.54 -0.73
C THR A 128 15.72 -7.50 -1.70
N VAL A 129 16.83 -6.85 -1.36
CA VAL A 129 17.55 -5.91 -2.23
C VAL A 129 19.05 -6.16 -2.09
N ASP A 130 19.78 -6.20 -3.22
CA ASP A 130 21.21 -6.45 -3.28
C ASP A 130 21.63 -7.73 -2.51
N GLY A 131 20.79 -8.77 -2.56
CA GLY A 131 21.01 -10.04 -1.89
C GLY A 131 20.82 -10.03 -0.38
N LYS A 132 20.35 -8.92 0.20
CA LYS A 132 20.03 -8.77 1.63
C LYS A 132 18.53 -8.80 1.85
N VAL A 133 18.10 -9.51 2.88
CA VAL A 133 16.70 -9.61 3.28
C VAL A 133 16.43 -8.58 4.38
N TYR A 134 15.49 -7.67 4.16
CA TYR A 134 15.18 -6.59 5.09
C TYR A 134 13.82 -6.76 5.79
N GLY A 135 13.11 -7.84 5.50
CA GLY A 135 11.81 -8.09 6.12
C GLY A 135 11.29 -9.50 5.88
N MET A 136 10.17 -9.82 6.52
CA MET A 136 9.43 -11.07 6.33
C MET A 136 8.06 -10.77 5.73
N PRO A 137 7.68 -11.41 4.61
CA PRO A 137 6.37 -11.16 4.00
C PRO A 137 5.23 -11.55 4.94
N LEU A 138 4.23 -10.66 5.11
CA LEU A 138 3.05 -10.94 5.93
C LEU A 138 1.80 -11.14 5.08
N VAL A 139 1.51 -10.22 4.18
CA VAL A 139 0.28 -10.18 3.40
C VAL A 139 0.57 -9.90 1.93
N ILE A 140 -0.18 -10.54 1.03
CA ILE A 140 -0.22 -10.19 -0.38
C ILE A 140 -1.45 -9.36 -0.67
N GLU A 141 -1.29 -8.34 -1.49
CA GLU A 141 -2.36 -7.45 -1.95
C GLU A 141 -2.28 -7.26 -3.45
N THR A 142 -3.42 -7.17 -4.09
CA THR A 142 -3.55 -6.73 -5.48
C THR A 142 -4.96 -6.21 -5.71
N LEU A 143 -5.16 -5.49 -6.81
CA LEU A 143 -6.49 -5.03 -7.18
C LEU A 143 -7.33 -6.19 -7.69
N VAL A 144 -8.66 -6.09 -7.48
CA VAL A 144 -9.67 -7.02 -7.98
C VAL A 144 -10.84 -6.27 -8.56
N LEU A 145 -11.69 -6.96 -9.29
CA LEU A 145 -13.00 -6.46 -9.68
C LEU A 145 -14.00 -6.75 -8.56
N TYR A 146 -14.61 -5.72 -8.01
CA TYR A 146 -15.83 -5.83 -7.22
C TYR A 146 -17.05 -5.66 -8.11
N TYR A 147 -18.09 -6.45 -7.89
CA TYR A 147 -19.37 -6.32 -8.62
C TYR A 147 -20.55 -6.44 -7.66
N ASN A 148 -21.61 -5.69 -7.94
CA ASN A 148 -22.84 -5.72 -7.15
C ASN A 148 -23.73 -6.89 -7.60
N LYS A 149 -23.91 -7.89 -6.74
CA LYS A 149 -24.73 -9.09 -7.01
C LYS A 149 -26.23 -8.78 -7.12
N GLY A 150 -26.69 -7.64 -6.60
CA GLY A 150 -28.05 -7.14 -6.81
C GLY A 150 -28.28 -6.66 -8.24
N LEU A 151 -27.21 -6.28 -8.96
CA LEU A 151 -27.27 -5.73 -10.32
C LEU A 151 -26.78 -6.71 -11.39
N LEU A 152 -25.81 -7.56 -11.05
CA LEU A 152 -25.18 -8.53 -11.94
C LEU A 152 -25.25 -9.94 -11.36
N LYS A 153 -25.71 -10.91 -12.17
CA LYS A 153 -25.79 -12.31 -11.76
C LYS A 153 -24.41 -12.99 -11.71
N THR A 154 -23.47 -12.51 -12.52
CA THR A 154 -22.10 -13.04 -12.64
C THR A 154 -21.13 -11.89 -12.85
N ALA A 155 -19.88 -12.09 -12.44
CA ALA A 155 -18.80 -11.15 -12.71
C ALA A 155 -18.58 -10.97 -14.23
N PRO A 156 -18.36 -9.73 -14.72
CA PRO A 156 -17.82 -9.48 -16.05
C PRO A 156 -16.52 -10.25 -16.30
N LYS A 157 -16.33 -10.78 -17.51
CA LYS A 157 -15.15 -11.58 -17.86
C LYS A 157 -14.21 -10.87 -18.83
N THR A 158 -14.69 -9.85 -19.52
CA THR A 158 -13.91 -9.05 -20.48
C THR A 158 -14.19 -7.57 -20.29
N PHE A 159 -13.25 -6.72 -20.67
CA PHE A 159 -13.50 -5.27 -20.70
C PHE A 159 -14.64 -4.89 -21.65
N LYS A 160 -14.90 -5.71 -22.67
CA LYS A 160 -16.09 -5.54 -23.53
C LYS A 160 -17.41 -5.70 -22.75
N ASP A 161 -17.42 -6.53 -21.69
CA ASP A 161 -18.60 -6.64 -20.82
C ASP A 161 -18.74 -5.39 -19.95
N LEU A 162 -17.62 -4.80 -19.46
CA LEU A 162 -17.63 -3.52 -18.75
C LEU A 162 -18.09 -2.37 -19.65
N GLU A 163 -17.70 -2.35 -20.93
CA GLU A 163 -18.18 -1.36 -21.91
C GLU A 163 -19.70 -1.50 -22.16
N LYS A 164 -20.24 -2.73 -22.11
CA LYS A 164 -21.71 -2.92 -22.17
C LYS A 164 -22.40 -2.31 -20.97
N LEU A 165 -21.84 -2.47 -19.76
CA LEU A 165 -22.37 -1.82 -18.56
C LEU A 165 -22.33 -0.29 -18.68
N ALA A 166 -21.27 0.28 -19.24
CA ALA A 166 -21.15 1.71 -19.47
C ALA A 166 -22.20 2.25 -20.49
N LYS A 167 -22.75 1.39 -21.35
CA LYS A 167 -23.78 1.72 -22.34
C LYS A 167 -25.20 1.38 -21.86
N ASP A 168 -25.35 0.71 -20.72
CA ASP A 168 -26.64 0.31 -20.18
C ASP A 168 -27.34 1.52 -19.53
N SER A 169 -28.54 1.83 -19.99
CA SER A 169 -29.32 2.99 -19.51
C SER A 169 -29.65 2.93 -18.02
N ARG A 170 -29.61 1.77 -17.38
CA ARG A 170 -29.79 1.61 -15.92
C ARG A 170 -28.72 2.35 -15.13
N PHE A 171 -27.55 2.54 -15.71
CA PHE A 171 -26.40 3.18 -15.10
C PHE A 171 -26.12 4.57 -15.67
N ALA A 172 -27.08 5.15 -16.43
CA ALA A 172 -26.92 6.52 -16.93
C ALA A 172 -26.76 7.50 -15.75
N PHE A 173 -25.73 8.34 -15.80
CA PHE A 173 -25.48 9.33 -14.77
C PHE A 173 -26.39 10.56 -15.00
N ALA A 174 -27.41 10.71 -14.15
CA ALA A 174 -28.47 11.69 -14.35
C ALA A 174 -27.97 13.14 -14.47
N SER A 175 -26.87 13.49 -13.79
CA SER A 175 -26.31 14.85 -13.78
C SER A 175 -25.51 15.20 -15.04
N GLU A 176 -25.12 14.20 -15.87
CA GLU A 176 -24.34 14.43 -17.10
C GLU A 176 -24.86 13.55 -18.24
N LYS A 177 -25.53 14.16 -19.21
CA LYS A 177 -26.08 13.44 -20.36
C LYS A 177 -25.01 12.62 -21.10
N GLY A 178 -25.31 11.36 -21.34
CA GLY A 178 -24.43 10.42 -22.07
C GLY A 178 -23.31 9.82 -21.22
N LYS A 179 -23.25 10.13 -19.92
CA LYS A 179 -22.31 9.56 -18.97
C LYS A 179 -22.94 8.42 -18.17
N SER A 180 -22.10 7.54 -17.64
CA SER A 180 -22.49 6.30 -16.97
C SER A 180 -21.60 6.01 -15.77
N THR A 181 -22.19 5.37 -14.77
CA THR A 181 -21.49 4.83 -13.60
C THR A 181 -21.48 3.29 -13.59
N GLY A 182 -21.88 2.63 -14.67
CA GLY A 182 -21.98 1.16 -14.74
C GLY A 182 -20.67 0.41 -14.41
N PHE A 183 -19.56 0.99 -14.80
CA PHE A 183 -18.22 0.56 -14.37
C PHE A 183 -17.37 1.79 -14.07
N LEU A 184 -16.65 1.77 -12.93
CA LEU A 184 -15.77 2.86 -12.51
C LEU A 184 -14.41 2.31 -12.04
N ALA A 185 -13.35 3.05 -12.35
CA ALA A 185 -11.99 2.78 -11.87
C ALA A 185 -11.20 4.10 -11.76
N LYS A 186 -10.43 4.29 -10.69
CA LYS A 186 -9.63 5.50 -10.47
C LYS A 186 -8.34 5.48 -11.28
N TRP A 187 -8.44 5.52 -12.61
CA TRP A 187 -7.24 5.43 -13.49
C TRP A 187 -6.41 6.72 -13.55
N THR A 188 -6.80 7.77 -12.87
CA THR A 188 -5.93 8.92 -12.60
C THR A 188 -4.89 8.65 -11.51
N ASP A 189 -5.06 7.59 -10.73
CA ASP A 189 -4.10 7.10 -9.75
C ASP A 189 -3.22 6.02 -10.39
N PHE A 190 -1.89 6.13 -10.22
CA PHE A 190 -0.96 5.23 -10.89
C PHE A 190 -1.03 3.80 -10.35
N TYR A 191 -1.19 3.60 -9.02
CA TYR A 191 -1.35 2.27 -8.46
C TYR A 191 -2.58 1.56 -9.04
N MET A 192 -3.69 2.30 -9.18
CA MET A 192 -4.94 1.78 -9.71
C MET A 192 -4.90 1.52 -11.23
N SER A 193 -4.08 2.27 -11.96
CA SER A 193 -4.03 2.20 -13.43
C SER A 193 -2.86 1.37 -13.98
N TYR A 194 -1.86 1.05 -13.17
CA TYR A 194 -0.69 0.31 -13.63
C TYR A 194 -1.04 -0.99 -14.34
N GLY A 195 -2.02 -1.74 -13.81
CA GLY A 195 -2.44 -3.00 -14.42
C GLY A 195 -2.97 -2.86 -15.85
N LEU A 196 -3.58 -1.72 -16.19
CA LEU A 196 -3.95 -1.39 -17.55
C LEU A 196 -2.70 -1.18 -18.42
N LEU A 197 -1.74 -0.38 -17.94
CA LEU A 197 -0.49 -0.10 -18.64
C LEU A 197 0.32 -1.39 -18.87
N ALA A 198 0.46 -2.21 -17.83
CA ALA A 198 1.20 -3.47 -17.88
C ALA A 198 0.56 -4.49 -18.84
N GLY A 199 -0.76 -4.61 -18.84
CA GLY A 199 -1.49 -5.49 -19.77
C GLY A 199 -1.39 -5.07 -21.23
N TYR A 200 -0.97 -3.84 -21.52
CA TYR A 200 -0.58 -3.39 -22.86
C TYR A 200 0.93 -3.43 -23.11
N GLY A 201 1.72 -3.96 -22.16
CA GLY A 201 3.17 -4.14 -22.29
C GLY A 201 3.99 -2.94 -21.80
N GLY A 202 3.39 -2.03 -21.02
CA GLY A 202 4.11 -1.04 -20.23
C GLY A 202 4.79 -1.68 -19.02
N TYR A 203 5.89 -1.12 -18.55
CA TYR A 203 6.59 -1.57 -17.33
C TYR A 203 7.23 -0.37 -16.64
N VAL A 204 7.40 -0.47 -15.31
CA VAL A 204 8.06 0.58 -14.53
C VAL A 204 9.54 0.60 -14.86
N PHE A 205 10.26 -0.45 -14.50
CA PHE A 205 11.70 -0.57 -14.72
C PHE A 205 12.04 -1.85 -15.48
N GLY A 206 13.05 -1.78 -16.33
CA GLY A 206 13.62 -2.94 -17.02
C GLY A 206 14.21 -3.97 -16.06
N LYS A 207 14.63 -5.13 -16.60
CA LYS A 207 15.21 -6.25 -15.83
C LYS A 207 14.38 -6.64 -14.60
N ASN A 208 13.07 -6.84 -14.80
CA ASN A 208 12.14 -7.21 -13.73
C ASN A 208 12.09 -6.21 -12.55
N GLY A 209 12.12 -4.92 -12.85
CA GLY A 209 11.96 -3.86 -11.86
C GLY A 209 13.26 -3.38 -11.19
N THR A 210 14.44 -3.77 -11.70
CA THR A 210 15.73 -3.42 -11.10
C THR A 210 16.58 -2.45 -11.91
N ASP A 211 16.21 -2.15 -13.16
CA ASP A 211 16.95 -1.23 -14.03
C ASP A 211 16.21 0.10 -14.18
N SER A 212 16.47 1.03 -13.26
CA SER A 212 15.84 2.36 -13.24
C SER A 212 16.22 3.26 -14.43
N GLY A 213 17.22 2.88 -15.21
CA GLY A 213 17.57 3.55 -16.46
C GLY A 213 16.63 3.22 -17.63
N ASP A 214 15.91 2.11 -17.53
CA ASP A 214 14.95 1.64 -18.55
C ASP A 214 13.51 1.73 -18.00
N ILE A 215 12.77 2.77 -18.41
CA ILE A 215 11.38 3.02 -18.02
C ILE A 215 10.48 2.83 -19.24
N GLY A 216 9.59 1.83 -19.19
CA GLY A 216 8.71 1.47 -20.29
C GLY A 216 7.30 2.04 -20.23
N LEU A 217 7.06 3.10 -19.44
CA LEU A 217 5.73 3.71 -19.27
C LEU A 217 5.33 4.65 -20.43
N ASN A 218 6.22 4.89 -21.41
CA ASN A 218 5.93 5.60 -22.65
C ASN A 218 6.20 4.78 -23.91
N ASN A 219 6.38 3.47 -23.77
CA ASN A 219 6.48 2.60 -24.94
C ASN A 219 5.15 2.54 -25.71
N LYS A 220 5.16 1.97 -26.92
CA LYS A 220 3.96 1.91 -27.77
C LYS A 220 2.75 1.32 -27.05
N GLY A 221 2.95 0.24 -26.28
CA GLY A 221 1.87 -0.43 -25.54
C GLY A 221 1.30 0.44 -24.44
N ALA A 222 2.15 1.05 -23.61
CA ALA A 222 1.72 1.96 -22.56
C ALA A 222 0.90 3.14 -23.14
N VAL A 223 1.33 3.70 -24.24
CA VAL A 223 0.58 4.80 -24.93
C VAL A 223 -0.78 4.33 -25.45
N GLU A 224 -0.91 3.10 -25.96
CA GLU A 224 -2.21 2.54 -26.33
C GLU A 224 -3.12 2.34 -25.10
N ALA A 225 -2.56 1.95 -23.95
CA ALA A 225 -3.30 1.88 -22.69
C ALA A 225 -3.80 3.26 -22.24
N VAL A 226 -2.97 4.30 -22.34
CA VAL A 226 -3.36 5.69 -22.03
C VAL A 226 -4.51 6.15 -22.96
N LYS A 227 -4.46 5.85 -24.25
CA LYS A 227 -5.56 6.15 -25.20
C LYS A 227 -6.84 5.40 -24.85
N TYR A 228 -6.71 4.15 -24.41
CA TYR A 228 -7.87 3.38 -23.98
C TYR A 228 -8.49 3.98 -22.71
N ALA A 229 -7.68 4.36 -21.73
CA ALA A 229 -8.15 5.09 -20.54
C ALA A 229 -8.82 6.42 -20.92
N GLU A 230 -8.19 7.22 -21.79
CA GLU A 230 -8.74 8.48 -22.32
C GLU A 230 -10.14 8.30 -22.90
N THR A 231 -10.38 7.17 -23.61
CA THR A 231 -11.71 6.83 -24.15
C THR A 231 -12.76 6.71 -23.06
N TRP A 232 -12.42 6.08 -21.91
CA TRP A 232 -13.32 5.95 -20.79
C TRP A 232 -13.69 7.32 -20.19
N PHE A 233 -12.73 8.17 -19.94
CA PHE A 233 -12.96 9.53 -19.43
C PHE A 233 -13.77 10.39 -20.40
N LYS A 234 -13.44 10.36 -21.69
CA LYS A 234 -14.12 11.19 -22.71
C LYS A 234 -15.54 10.68 -23.00
N THR A 235 -15.73 9.37 -23.08
CA THR A 235 -16.96 8.78 -23.60
C THR A 235 -17.95 8.37 -22.51
N TYR A 236 -17.46 7.64 -21.48
CA TYR A 236 -18.36 6.95 -20.56
C TYR A 236 -18.45 7.62 -19.20
N TRP A 237 -17.34 7.96 -18.60
CA TRP A 237 -17.32 8.39 -17.19
C TRP A 237 -17.72 9.85 -17.00
N PRO A 238 -18.42 10.17 -15.87
CA PRO A 238 -18.70 11.55 -15.46
C PRO A 238 -17.41 12.36 -15.30
N LYS A 239 -17.50 13.68 -15.47
CA LYS A 239 -16.37 14.59 -15.35
C LYS A 239 -15.69 14.53 -13.98
N GLY A 240 -16.45 14.23 -12.91
CA GLY A 240 -15.91 14.05 -11.57
C GLY A 240 -14.85 12.96 -11.46
N MET A 241 -14.83 11.97 -12.36
CA MET A 241 -13.78 10.96 -12.43
C MET A 241 -12.39 11.49 -12.80
N GLN A 242 -12.32 12.74 -13.29
CA GLN A 242 -11.06 13.45 -13.58
C GLN A 242 -10.50 14.20 -12.35
N ASP A 243 -11.24 14.27 -11.27
CA ASP A 243 -10.78 14.91 -10.02
C ASP A 243 -10.04 13.89 -9.15
N ASN A 244 -8.71 14.01 -9.09
CA ASN A 244 -7.86 13.06 -8.40
C ASN A 244 -8.13 13.01 -6.88
N SER A 245 -8.62 14.09 -6.29
CA SER A 245 -8.89 14.20 -4.85
C SER A 245 -10.21 13.55 -4.42
N SER A 246 -11.24 13.60 -5.29
CA SER A 246 -12.60 13.16 -4.94
C SER A 246 -13.10 11.95 -5.73
N ALA A 247 -12.34 11.48 -6.74
CA ALA A 247 -12.76 10.36 -7.58
C ALA A 247 -12.94 9.06 -6.81
N ASP A 248 -12.10 8.79 -5.81
CA ASP A 248 -12.25 7.58 -5.00
C ASP A 248 -13.55 7.61 -4.18
N ASP A 249 -13.81 8.68 -3.47
CA ASP A 249 -15.05 8.85 -2.71
C ASP A 249 -16.28 8.72 -3.62
N PHE A 250 -16.21 9.29 -4.82
CA PHE A 250 -17.28 9.16 -5.81
C PHE A 250 -17.50 7.70 -6.23
N ILE A 251 -16.44 6.95 -6.53
CA ILE A 251 -16.49 5.54 -6.91
C ILE A 251 -17.12 4.72 -5.78
N GLN A 252 -16.59 4.87 -4.55
CA GLN A 252 -17.10 4.17 -3.37
C GLN A 252 -18.57 4.47 -3.13
N GLN A 253 -18.98 5.74 -3.19
CA GLN A 253 -20.35 6.14 -3.00
C GLN A 253 -21.29 5.56 -4.07
N MET A 254 -20.89 5.60 -5.35
CA MET A 254 -21.70 5.02 -6.43
C MET A 254 -21.86 3.50 -6.28
N PHE A 255 -20.84 2.82 -5.80
CA PHE A 255 -20.92 1.38 -5.57
C PHE A 255 -21.78 1.03 -4.37
N LEU A 256 -21.64 1.74 -3.25
CA LEU A 256 -22.44 1.57 -2.04
C LEU A 256 -23.93 1.88 -2.27
N ASP A 257 -24.22 2.92 -3.07
CA ASP A 257 -25.60 3.31 -3.45
C ASP A 257 -26.26 2.34 -4.46
N GLY A 258 -25.53 1.34 -4.96
CA GLY A 258 -26.02 0.46 -6.02
C GLY A 258 -26.17 1.15 -7.38
N LYS A 259 -25.47 2.25 -7.61
CA LYS A 259 -25.44 3.01 -8.88
C LYS A 259 -24.30 2.61 -9.79
N ALA A 260 -23.24 1.96 -9.25
CA ALA A 260 -22.21 1.31 -10.03
C ALA A 260 -22.40 -0.22 -9.97
N ALA A 261 -22.32 -0.87 -11.13
CA ALA A 261 -22.47 -2.32 -11.21
C ALA A 261 -21.14 -3.05 -10.90
N ALA A 262 -20.02 -2.45 -11.29
CA ALA A 262 -18.68 -2.98 -11.05
C ALA A 262 -17.67 -1.85 -10.85
N ILE A 263 -16.65 -2.12 -10.02
CA ILE A 263 -15.53 -1.22 -9.77
C ILE A 263 -14.23 -2.01 -9.67
N ILE A 264 -13.09 -1.39 -9.98
CA ILE A 264 -11.78 -1.90 -9.60
C ILE A 264 -11.41 -1.31 -8.24
N GLY A 265 -10.97 -2.16 -7.31
CA GLY A 265 -10.55 -1.75 -5.97
C GLY A 265 -9.64 -2.77 -5.30
N GLY A 266 -9.05 -2.41 -4.17
CA GLY A 266 -8.22 -3.30 -3.38
C GLY A 266 -8.99 -4.01 -2.26
N PRO A 267 -8.41 -5.05 -1.63
CA PRO A 267 -9.05 -5.81 -0.55
C PRO A 267 -9.40 -4.97 0.68
N TRP A 268 -8.71 -3.86 0.90
CA TRP A 268 -8.96 -2.91 2.00
C TRP A 268 -10.37 -2.29 1.99
N SER A 269 -11.04 -2.24 0.83
CA SER A 269 -12.39 -1.68 0.73
C SER A 269 -13.48 -2.64 1.23
N ALA A 270 -13.18 -3.92 1.38
CA ALA A 270 -14.16 -4.95 1.69
C ALA A 270 -14.85 -4.76 3.06
N ALA A 271 -14.13 -4.23 4.05
CA ALA A 271 -14.68 -3.94 5.37
C ALA A 271 -15.86 -2.96 5.28
N ASN A 272 -15.70 -1.87 4.52
CA ASN A 272 -16.74 -0.85 4.31
C ASN A 272 -17.98 -1.44 3.62
N TYR A 273 -17.78 -2.32 2.63
CA TYR A 273 -18.91 -2.97 1.92
C TYR A 273 -19.67 -3.94 2.84
N LYS A 274 -18.95 -4.65 3.71
CA LYS A 274 -19.54 -5.54 4.71
C LYS A 274 -20.34 -4.75 5.76
N GLU A 275 -19.81 -3.65 6.27
CA GLU A 275 -20.49 -2.76 7.21
C GLU A 275 -21.76 -2.19 6.60
N ALA A 276 -21.71 -1.72 5.36
CA ALA A 276 -22.86 -1.25 4.60
C ALA A 276 -23.82 -2.37 4.19
N LYS A 277 -23.54 -3.63 4.49
CA LYS A 277 -24.34 -4.80 4.11
C LYS A 277 -24.58 -4.90 2.60
N LEU A 278 -23.64 -4.42 1.80
CA LEU A 278 -23.72 -4.50 0.35
C LEU A 278 -23.58 -5.97 -0.10
N ASN A 279 -24.49 -6.43 -0.96
CA ASN A 279 -24.40 -7.75 -1.57
C ASN A 279 -23.45 -7.69 -2.77
N TYR A 280 -22.16 -7.85 -2.50
CA TYR A 280 -21.11 -7.80 -3.52
C TYR A 280 -20.47 -9.17 -3.77
N GLY A 281 -19.81 -9.31 -4.90
CA GLY A 281 -18.86 -10.35 -5.20
C GLY A 281 -17.52 -9.76 -5.61
N ALA A 282 -16.48 -10.58 -5.56
CA ALA A 282 -15.16 -10.24 -6.03
C ALA A 282 -14.70 -11.27 -7.07
N ALA A 283 -13.97 -10.83 -8.08
CA ALA A 283 -13.41 -11.66 -9.14
C ALA A 283 -12.07 -11.06 -9.62
N PRO A 284 -11.23 -11.83 -10.32
CA PRO A 284 -10.13 -11.25 -11.08
C PRO A 284 -10.63 -10.16 -12.03
N ILE A 285 -9.81 -9.13 -12.26
CA ILE A 285 -10.12 -8.06 -13.20
C ILE A 285 -10.21 -8.68 -14.60
N PRO A 286 -11.23 -8.33 -15.40
CA PRO A 286 -11.45 -8.93 -16.72
C PRO A 286 -10.29 -8.74 -17.69
N THR A 287 -10.23 -9.64 -18.70
CA THR A 287 -9.29 -9.54 -19.83
C THR A 287 -9.49 -8.25 -20.61
N LEU A 288 -8.40 -7.61 -20.97
CA LEU A 288 -8.34 -6.36 -21.72
C LEU A 288 -8.79 -6.54 -23.19
N PRO A 289 -9.10 -5.45 -23.91
CA PRO A 289 -9.52 -5.53 -25.32
C PRO A 289 -8.48 -6.14 -26.27
N ASN A 290 -7.19 -6.05 -25.93
CA ASN A 290 -6.09 -6.67 -26.67
C ASN A 290 -5.96 -8.19 -26.44
N GLY A 291 -6.77 -8.76 -25.52
CA GLY A 291 -6.75 -10.18 -25.16
C GLY A 291 -5.84 -10.53 -24.00
N GLU A 292 -5.06 -9.57 -23.50
CA GLU A 292 -4.13 -9.76 -22.38
C GLU A 292 -4.83 -9.55 -21.02
N GLU A 293 -4.22 -10.07 -19.97
CA GLU A 293 -4.70 -9.87 -18.60
C GLU A 293 -4.44 -8.44 -18.11
N TYR A 294 -5.35 -7.92 -17.29
CA TYR A 294 -5.06 -6.73 -16.48
C TYR A 294 -4.06 -7.16 -15.41
N ALA A 295 -2.83 -6.66 -15.47
CA ALA A 295 -1.71 -7.09 -14.62
C ALA A 295 -1.35 -6.03 -13.56
N PRO A 296 -2.14 -5.89 -12.46
CA PRO A 296 -1.90 -4.88 -11.44
C PRO A 296 -0.58 -5.13 -10.69
N PHE A 297 -0.22 -4.22 -9.79
CA PHE A 297 0.89 -4.50 -8.89
C PHE A 297 0.58 -5.69 -7.97
N ALA A 298 1.55 -6.57 -7.82
CA ALA A 298 1.64 -7.52 -6.73
C ALA A 298 2.25 -6.77 -5.53
N GLY A 299 1.40 -6.18 -4.72
CA GLY A 299 1.76 -5.45 -3.53
C GLY A 299 1.64 -6.29 -2.27
N GLY A 300 1.65 -5.61 -1.14
CA GLY A 300 1.47 -6.17 0.18
C GLY A 300 2.33 -5.48 1.21
N LYS A 301 2.42 -6.12 2.37
CA LYS A 301 3.16 -5.62 3.52
C LYS A 301 3.99 -6.74 4.13
N GLY A 302 5.14 -6.37 4.65
CA GLY A 302 6.01 -7.25 5.42
C GLY A 302 6.33 -6.68 6.79
N TRP A 303 6.73 -7.55 7.70
CA TRP A 303 7.35 -7.17 8.95
C TRP A 303 8.80 -6.79 8.72
N VAL A 304 9.20 -5.64 9.26
CA VAL A 304 10.58 -5.16 9.24
C VAL A 304 11.05 -4.84 10.65
N ALA A 305 12.37 -4.95 10.87
CA ALA A 305 13.00 -4.56 12.12
C ALA A 305 13.81 -3.28 11.93
N SER A 306 13.67 -2.35 12.87
CA SER A 306 14.45 -1.12 12.90
C SER A 306 15.93 -1.41 13.11
N LYS A 307 16.81 -0.76 12.35
CA LYS A 307 18.26 -0.80 12.57
C LYS A 307 18.68 -0.23 13.94
N TYR A 308 17.80 0.56 14.54
CA TYR A 308 18.03 1.27 15.80
C TYR A 308 17.53 0.51 17.04
N THR A 309 16.94 -0.69 16.84
CA THR A 309 16.51 -1.54 17.97
C THR A 309 17.67 -1.93 18.87
N LYS A 310 17.43 -1.96 20.17
CA LYS A 310 18.36 -2.47 21.17
C LYS A 310 18.29 -4.01 21.31
N GLU A 311 17.26 -4.62 20.72
CA GLU A 311 16.96 -6.05 20.81
C GLU A 311 16.89 -6.72 19.42
N PRO A 312 17.97 -6.67 18.59
CA PRO A 312 17.93 -7.14 17.21
C PRO A 312 17.58 -8.62 17.07
N GLU A 313 18.08 -9.47 17.96
CA GLU A 313 17.78 -10.92 17.93
C GLU A 313 16.30 -11.22 18.28
N LEU A 314 15.73 -10.46 19.22
CA LEU A 314 14.30 -10.59 19.54
C LEU A 314 13.42 -10.04 18.43
N ALA A 315 13.83 -8.96 17.79
CA ALA A 315 13.14 -8.39 16.63
C ALA A 315 13.10 -9.42 15.48
N GLU A 316 14.23 -10.04 15.11
CA GLU A 316 14.28 -11.05 14.07
C GLU A 316 13.42 -12.28 14.43
N LYS A 317 13.50 -12.77 15.67
CA LYS A 317 12.63 -13.85 16.17
C LYS A 317 11.14 -13.50 16.08
N TRP A 318 10.77 -12.24 16.35
CA TRP A 318 9.39 -11.79 16.21
C TRP A 318 8.92 -11.85 14.76
N LEU A 319 9.76 -11.36 13.82
CA LEU A 319 9.44 -11.42 12.39
C LEU A 319 9.17 -12.86 11.94
N GLU A 320 10.04 -13.80 12.30
CA GLU A 320 9.85 -15.23 12.00
C GLU A 320 8.63 -15.82 12.69
N TYR A 321 8.41 -15.49 13.96
CA TYR A 321 7.27 -16.00 14.72
C TYR A 321 5.93 -15.51 14.14
N ALA A 322 5.83 -14.20 13.87
CA ALA A 322 4.61 -13.60 13.34
C ALA A 322 4.24 -14.13 11.94
N THR A 323 5.23 -14.56 11.14
CA THR A 323 5.00 -15.00 9.75
C THR A 323 5.05 -16.51 9.54
N ASN A 324 5.18 -17.32 10.61
CA ASN A 324 5.14 -18.77 10.50
C ASN A 324 3.74 -19.26 10.08
N ASP A 325 3.63 -20.51 9.65
CA ASP A 325 2.40 -21.11 9.10
C ASP A 325 1.18 -20.91 10.00
N ALA A 326 1.36 -21.10 11.33
CA ALA A 326 0.26 -21.01 12.29
C ALA A 326 -0.19 -19.55 12.48
N ASN A 327 0.75 -18.65 12.75
CA ASN A 327 0.44 -17.24 13.04
C ASN A 327 0.04 -16.45 11.78
N ALA A 328 0.57 -16.81 10.61
CA ALA A 328 0.08 -16.27 9.35
C ALA A 328 -1.38 -16.66 9.06
N TYR A 329 -1.82 -17.84 9.52
CA TYR A 329 -3.23 -18.20 9.43
C TYR A 329 -4.10 -17.48 10.48
N VAL A 330 -3.59 -17.25 11.71
CA VAL A 330 -4.25 -16.36 12.68
C VAL A 330 -4.43 -14.95 12.12
N PHE A 331 -3.42 -14.44 11.38
CA PHE A 331 -3.55 -13.17 10.69
C PHE A 331 -4.75 -13.16 9.73
N TYR A 332 -4.93 -14.20 8.92
CA TYR A 332 -6.09 -14.31 8.03
C TYR A 332 -7.42 -14.36 8.82
N ASP A 333 -7.49 -15.17 9.86
CA ASP A 333 -8.71 -15.30 10.68
C ASP A 333 -9.11 -13.97 11.35
N ASP A 334 -8.14 -13.16 11.75
CA ASP A 334 -8.38 -11.90 12.44
C ASP A 334 -8.65 -10.72 11.48
N THR A 335 -8.08 -10.74 10.26
CA THR A 335 -8.11 -9.61 9.32
C THR A 335 -8.89 -9.88 8.03
N ASN A 336 -9.04 -11.15 7.62
CA ASN A 336 -9.47 -11.61 6.29
C ASN A 336 -8.53 -11.16 5.14
N GLU A 337 -7.32 -10.67 5.44
CA GLU A 337 -6.32 -10.34 4.43
C GLU A 337 -5.51 -11.59 4.06
N VAL A 338 -5.11 -11.70 2.78
CA VAL A 338 -4.51 -12.92 2.23
C VAL A 338 -3.05 -13.07 2.67
N PRO A 339 -2.68 -14.12 3.42
CA PRO A 339 -1.32 -14.29 3.90
C PRO A 339 -0.31 -14.47 2.77
N ALA A 340 0.88 -13.90 2.94
CA ALA A 340 2.02 -14.16 2.06
C ALA A 340 2.57 -15.58 2.22
N ASN A 341 2.49 -16.14 3.44
CA ASN A 341 2.85 -17.53 3.72
C ASN A 341 2.02 -18.51 2.91
N THR A 342 2.67 -19.37 2.13
CA THR A 342 2.02 -20.26 1.13
C THR A 342 1.11 -21.30 1.77
N ALA A 343 1.47 -21.86 2.94
CA ALA A 343 0.64 -22.85 3.67
C ALA A 343 -0.60 -22.18 4.24
N ALA A 344 -0.45 -21.02 4.88
CA ALA A 344 -1.56 -20.24 5.42
C ALA A 344 -2.49 -19.75 4.29
N ARG A 345 -1.93 -19.27 3.17
CA ARG A 345 -2.69 -18.82 1.98
C ARG A 345 -3.54 -19.96 1.39
N LYS A 346 -2.96 -21.16 1.25
CA LYS A 346 -3.70 -22.33 0.80
C LYS A 346 -4.88 -22.65 1.72
N LYS A 347 -4.65 -22.63 3.04
CA LYS A 347 -5.70 -22.85 4.03
C LYS A 347 -6.78 -21.77 4.03
N ALA A 348 -6.39 -20.50 3.77
CA ALA A 348 -7.32 -19.39 3.59
C ALA A 348 -8.22 -19.58 2.34
N ASP A 349 -7.66 -20.04 1.21
CA ASP A 349 -8.43 -20.32 0.00
C ASP A 349 -9.43 -21.46 0.16
N GLU A 350 -9.14 -22.45 1.02
CA GLU A 350 -10.05 -23.55 1.36
C GLU A 350 -11.36 -23.06 2.02
N GLN A 351 -11.39 -21.85 2.60
CA GLN A 351 -12.60 -21.22 3.15
C GLN A 351 -13.60 -20.77 2.08
N LYS A 352 -13.20 -20.77 0.78
CA LYS A 352 -14.05 -20.36 -0.35
C LYS A 352 -14.60 -18.94 -0.25
N ASN A 353 -13.85 -18.04 0.38
CA ASN A 353 -14.17 -16.62 0.37
C ASN A 353 -13.89 -16.05 -1.02
N GLU A 354 -14.89 -15.45 -1.65
CA GLU A 354 -14.77 -14.94 -3.04
C GLU A 354 -13.67 -13.89 -3.19
N LEU A 355 -13.52 -12.99 -2.21
CA LEU A 355 -12.47 -11.98 -2.23
C LEU A 355 -11.08 -12.61 -2.09
N THR A 356 -10.91 -13.53 -1.15
CA THR A 356 -9.66 -14.26 -0.94
C THR A 356 -9.25 -14.99 -2.23
N SER A 357 -10.15 -15.75 -2.83
CA SER A 357 -9.89 -16.47 -4.07
C SER A 357 -9.62 -15.53 -5.25
N ALA A 358 -10.32 -14.39 -5.33
CA ALA A 358 -10.08 -13.37 -6.37
C ALA A 358 -8.69 -12.73 -6.24
N VAL A 359 -8.28 -12.38 -5.02
CA VAL A 359 -6.94 -11.82 -4.74
C VAL A 359 -5.86 -12.84 -5.10
N ILE A 360 -5.99 -14.11 -4.66
CA ILE A 360 -5.02 -15.17 -4.96
C ILE A 360 -4.88 -15.35 -6.47
N THR A 361 -6.00 -15.47 -7.19
CA THR A 361 -5.98 -15.68 -8.65
C THR A 361 -5.40 -14.48 -9.37
N GLN A 362 -5.78 -13.26 -9.01
CA GLN A 362 -5.27 -12.05 -9.65
C GLN A 362 -3.78 -11.83 -9.35
N TYR A 363 -3.32 -12.21 -8.15
CA TYR A 363 -1.92 -12.08 -7.75
C TYR A 363 -0.98 -12.96 -8.61
N GLU A 364 -1.46 -14.04 -9.21
CA GLU A 364 -0.67 -14.87 -10.12
C GLU A 364 -0.17 -14.08 -11.34
N THR A 365 -1.03 -13.21 -11.90
CA THR A 365 -0.73 -12.37 -13.07
C THR A 365 -0.19 -10.99 -12.69
N ALA A 366 -0.22 -10.62 -11.40
CA ALA A 366 0.24 -9.34 -10.91
C ALA A 366 1.77 -9.21 -10.98
N THR A 367 2.25 -8.00 -11.25
CA THR A 367 3.66 -7.65 -11.37
C THR A 367 4.23 -7.18 -10.02
N PRO A 368 5.34 -7.73 -9.53
CA PRO A 368 5.98 -7.23 -8.31
C PRO A 368 6.21 -5.72 -8.37
N THR A 369 5.83 -5.02 -7.33
CA THR A 369 6.15 -3.59 -7.22
C THR A 369 7.67 -3.44 -7.05
N PRO A 370 8.36 -2.63 -7.87
CA PRO A 370 9.77 -2.39 -7.67
C PRO A 370 10.05 -1.85 -6.27
N ASN A 371 11.02 -2.44 -5.58
CA ASN A 371 11.36 -2.07 -4.20
C ASN A 371 12.70 -1.31 -4.09
N ILE A 372 13.23 -0.82 -5.21
CA ILE A 372 14.41 0.05 -5.23
C ILE A 372 14.03 1.52 -4.93
N PRO A 373 14.93 2.32 -4.36
CA PRO A 373 14.63 3.69 -3.92
C PRO A 373 14.06 4.60 -5.02
N GLU A 374 14.49 4.39 -6.26
CA GLU A 374 14.06 5.15 -7.44
C GLU A 374 12.55 5.02 -7.73
N MET A 375 11.89 4.02 -7.16
CA MET A 375 10.44 3.87 -7.26
C MET A 375 9.67 5.07 -6.69
N ALA A 376 10.25 5.79 -5.73
CA ALA A 376 9.67 7.02 -5.19
C ALA A 376 9.43 8.09 -6.27
N GLU A 377 10.33 8.18 -7.26
CA GLU A 377 10.22 9.15 -8.35
C GLU A 377 9.17 8.73 -9.40
N VAL A 378 8.90 7.43 -9.48
CA VAL A 378 7.83 6.91 -10.34
C VAL A 378 6.47 7.29 -9.78
N TRP A 379 6.24 7.13 -8.49
CA TRP A 379 4.97 7.53 -7.87
C TRP A 379 4.63 9.00 -8.18
N THR A 380 5.60 9.90 -7.99
CA THR A 380 5.43 11.33 -8.26
C THR A 380 5.28 11.62 -9.75
N GLY A 381 6.13 11.04 -10.60
CA GLY A 381 6.13 11.32 -12.04
C GLY A 381 4.92 10.75 -12.77
N ALA A 382 4.38 9.63 -12.30
CA ALA A 382 3.25 8.95 -12.94
C ALA A 382 1.88 9.59 -12.69
N GLU A 383 1.76 10.53 -11.75
CA GLU A 383 0.50 11.23 -11.48
C GLU A 383 -0.09 11.90 -12.72
N SER A 384 0.75 12.46 -13.60
CA SER A 384 0.32 13.12 -14.83
C SER A 384 0.08 12.18 -16.01
N LEU A 385 0.54 10.92 -15.95
CA LEU A 385 0.62 10.00 -17.07
C LEU A 385 -0.74 9.76 -17.77
N ILE A 386 -1.76 9.39 -17.02
CA ILE A 386 -3.12 9.25 -17.55
C ILE A 386 -3.92 10.53 -17.37
N PHE A 387 -3.69 11.26 -16.30
CA PHE A 387 -4.45 12.46 -15.94
C PHE A 387 -4.43 13.53 -17.04
N ASP A 388 -3.26 13.88 -17.58
CA ASP A 388 -3.13 14.92 -18.61
C ASP A 388 -3.85 14.54 -19.92
N ALA A 389 -3.84 13.25 -20.28
CA ALA A 389 -4.59 12.75 -21.43
C ALA A 389 -6.11 12.70 -21.14
N ALA A 390 -6.51 12.19 -19.96
CA ALA A 390 -7.90 12.09 -19.55
C ALA A 390 -8.61 13.44 -19.50
N THR A 391 -7.91 14.49 -19.06
CA THR A 391 -8.42 15.87 -19.01
C THR A 391 -8.34 16.59 -20.36
N GLY A 392 -7.68 16.01 -21.37
CA GLY A 392 -7.45 16.62 -22.67
C GLY A 392 -6.37 17.71 -22.66
N LYS A 393 -5.57 17.81 -21.61
CA LYS A 393 -4.48 18.77 -21.48
C LYS A 393 -3.32 18.46 -22.44
N LYS A 394 -3.06 17.15 -22.67
CA LYS A 394 -2.04 16.66 -23.59
C LYS A 394 -2.57 15.47 -24.40
N ALA A 395 -1.96 15.22 -25.56
CA ALA A 395 -2.16 13.95 -26.26
C ALA A 395 -1.52 12.79 -25.48
N ALA A 396 -2.05 11.58 -25.61
CA ALA A 396 -1.60 10.40 -24.84
C ALA A 396 -0.08 10.14 -24.95
N GLN A 397 0.51 10.25 -26.14
CA GLN A 397 1.97 10.11 -26.32
C GLN A 397 2.73 11.19 -25.54
N GLN A 398 2.33 12.45 -25.68
CA GLN A 398 2.98 13.57 -25.00
C GLN A 398 2.86 13.45 -23.48
N SER A 399 1.69 13.00 -22.97
CA SER A 399 1.50 12.79 -21.55
C SER A 399 2.45 11.72 -21.00
N ALA A 400 2.59 10.60 -21.72
CA ALA A 400 3.48 9.52 -21.35
C ALA A 400 4.96 9.92 -21.43
N ASP A 401 5.37 10.61 -22.50
CA ASP A 401 6.75 11.06 -22.67
C ASP A 401 7.17 12.06 -21.58
N ASP A 402 6.31 13.05 -21.29
CA ASP A 402 6.59 14.03 -20.25
C ASP A 402 6.69 13.39 -18.87
N ALA A 403 5.79 12.46 -18.54
CA ALA A 403 5.83 11.73 -17.28
C ALA A 403 7.14 10.94 -17.12
N VAL A 404 7.54 10.20 -18.16
CA VAL A 404 8.80 9.42 -18.14
C VAL A 404 10.03 10.32 -18.08
N ASN A 405 10.02 11.47 -18.76
CA ASN A 405 11.12 12.44 -18.70
C ASN A 405 11.28 12.98 -17.28
N VAL A 406 10.19 13.37 -16.61
CA VAL A 406 10.23 13.83 -15.20
C VAL A 406 10.80 12.76 -14.29
N MET A 407 10.37 11.49 -14.44
CA MET A 407 10.91 10.37 -13.66
C MET A 407 12.43 10.24 -13.87
N LYS A 408 12.89 10.23 -15.14
CA LYS A 408 14.31 10.10 -15.47
C LYS A 408 15.16 11.26 -14.94
N GLU A 409 14.67 12.48 -15.04
CA GLU A 409 15.35 13.66 -14.50
C GLU A 409 15.50 13.58 -12.98
N ASN A 410 14.42 13.26 -12.26
CA ASN A 410 14.43 13.11 -10.81
C ASN A 410 15.35 11.96 -10.35
N ILE A 411 15.29 10.81 -11.02
CA ILE A 411 16.16 9.67 -10.72
C ILE A 411 17.62 10.06 -10.92
N LYS A 412 17.94 10.72 -12.03
CA LYS A 412 19.30 11.17 -12.32
C LYS A 412 19.81 12.17 -11.26
N GLU A 413 18.98 13.11 -10.84
CA GLU A 413 19.35 14.12 -9.84
C GLU A 413 19.61 13.52 -8.47
N LYS A 414 18.77 12.56 -8.03
CA LYS A 414 18.80 12.06 -6.66
C LYS A 414 19.67 10.82 -6.45
N TYR A 415 19.77 9.94 -7.44
CA TYR A 415 20.37 8.61 -7.28
C TYR A 415 21.60 8.35 -8.16
N VAL A 416 21.83 9.12 -9.24
CA VAL A 416 23.02 8.96 -10.08
C VAL A 416 24.04 10.03 -9.70
N LYS A 417 25.12 9.58 -9.02
CA LYS A 417 26.27 10.42 -8.65
C LYS A 417 27.33 10.43 -9.73
#